data_d5c705a584e62678fb06090d5afa37f2
#
_entry.id   d5c705a584e62678fb06090d5afa37f2
#
_cell.length_a   1.000
_cell.length_b   1.000
_cell.length_c   1.000
_cell.angle_alpha   90.00
_cell.angle_beta   90.00
_cell.angle_gamma   90.00
#
_symmetry.space_group_name_H-M   'P 1'
#
loop_
_entity.id
_entity.type
_entity.pdbx_description
1 polymer ?
#
loop_
_entity_poly.entity_id
_entity_poly.type
_entity_poly.pdbx_seq_one_letter_code
_entity_poly.pdbx_strand_id
1 'polypeptide(L)'
;MSAKRVSSYSAQRISARIAALGKQISRMYGGRRLDAVVTMDRGFVFAADLLRNVTSPTVCHFVREQVHDVQQGNHARREVLFGSRPDLKGRDVLVLDAVMDTGVTQEFLLRRLAESQPRSLRLAVLLDKKSGRHVALEPDYFVFQTASNLEWVGYGLGDAAGKRRNERNLSAGSKKPAGGEHRNSASNSKRKKR
;
A
#
# COMPACT_ATOMS: atom_id res chain seq x y z
N MET A 1 22.22 -6.96 -28.23
CA MET A 1 21.09 -7.16 -27.32
C MET A 1 21.34 -6.31 -26.09
N SER A 2 20.67 -5.17 -25.93
CA SER A 2 20.84 -4.28 -24.77
C SER A 2 20.18 -4.92 -23.54
N ALA A 3 20.97 -5.25 -22.55
CA ALA A 3 20.46 -5.77 -21.27
C ALA A 3 19.54 -4.70 -20.66
N LYS A 4 18.27 -5.02 -20.55
CA LYS A 4 17.23 -4.18 -19.94
C LYS A 4 17.66 -3.93 -18.51
N ARG A 5 18.10 -2.70 -18.16
CA ARG A 5 18.44 -2.34 -16.78
C ARG A 5 17.24 -2.61 -15.91
N VAL A 6 17.33 -3.63 -15.08
CA VAL A 6 16.35 -3.88 -14.03
C VAL A 6 16.50 -2.76 -13.02
N SER A 7 15.51 -1.91 -12.89
CA SER A 7 15.52 -0.86 -11.87
C SER A 7 15.50 -1.51 -10.48
N SER A 8 16.38 -1.08 -9.60
CA SER A 8 16.42 -1.56 -8.22
C SER A 8 16.81 -0.43 -7.27
N TYR A 9 16.34 -0.53 -6.04
CA TYR A 9 16.72 0.34 -4.93
C TYR A 9 17.37 -0.50 -3.85
N SER A 10 18.61 -0.17 -3.48
CA SER A 10 19.32 -0.87 -2.42
C SER A 10 18.72 -0.58 -1.04
N ALA A 11 18.89 -1.49 -0.08
CA ALA A 11 18.45 -1.32 1.30
C ALA A 11 18.97 -0.02 1.92
N GLN A 12 20.23 0.32 1.66
CA GLN A 12 20.83 1.57 2.15
C GLN A 12 20.12 2.80 1.58
N ARG A 13 19.82 2.80 0.28
CA ARG A 13 19.10 3.91 -0.37
C ARG A 13 17.68 4.04 0.14
N ILE A 14 16.99 2.92 0.36
CA ILE A 14 15.65 2.89 0.95
C ILE A 14 15.69 3.51 2.35
N SER A 15 16.57 3.03 3.22
CA SER A 15 16.71 3.52 4.60
C SER A 15 17.00 5.02 4.65
N ALA A 16 17.93 5.51 3.84
CA ALA A 16 18.27 6.94 3.81
C ALA A 16 17.08 7.81 3.39
N ARG A 17 16.32 7.40 2.39
CA ARG A 17 15.14 8.15 1.92
C ARG A 17 13.98 8.09 2.91
N ILE A 18 13.76 6.96 3.56
CA ILE A 18 12.75 6.82 4.62
C ILE A 18 13.09 7.72 5.82
N ALA A 19 14.36 7.76 6.23
CA ALA A 19 14.79 8.65 7.30
C ALA A 19 14.57 10.13 6.95
N ALA A 20 14.85 10.52 5.71
CA ALA A 20 14.56 11.88 5.23
C ALA A 20 13.07 12.20 5.23
N LEU A 21 12.24 11.26 4.78
CA LEU A 21 10.78 11.38 4.80
C LEU A 21 10.23 11.48 6.22
N GLY A 22 10.73 10.67 7.16
CA GLY A 22 10.34 10.71 8.57
C GLY A 22 10.62 12.08 9.21
N LYS A 23 11.77 12.68 8.90
CA LYS A 23 12.09 14.06 9.32
C LYS A 23 11.14 15.10 8.71
N GLN A 24 10.76 14.94 7.45
CA GLN A 24 9.80 15.82 6.77
C GLN A 24 8.43 15.75 7.43
N ILE A 25 7.93 14.54 7.69
CA ILE A 25 6.66 14.30 8.37
C ILE A 25 6.69 14.86 9.80
N SER A 26 7.75 14.62 10.55
CA SER A 26 7.92 15.16 11.92
C SER A 26 7.83 16.68 11.96
N ARG A 27 8.44 17.36 11.00
CA ARG A 27 8.36 18.83 10.89
C ARG A 27 6.95 19.29 10.54
N MET A 28 6.25 18.60 9.63
CA MET A 28 4.89 18.94 9.22
C MET A 28 3.90 18.86 10.39
N TYR A 29 4.01 17.82 11.19
CA TYR A 29 3.09 17.63 12.32
C TYR A 29 3.52 18.37 13.61
N GLY A 30 4.79 18.80 13.71
CA GLY A 30 5.26 19.69 14.77
C GLY A 30 5.00 19.17 16.18
N GLY A 31 5.20 17.89 16.44
CA GLY A 31 4.96 17.24 17.72
C GLY A 31 3.47 16.93 18.03
N ARG A 32 2.53 17.32 17.16
CA ARG A 32 1.13 16.92 17.32
C ARG A 32 0.98 15.41 17.18
N ARG A 33 -0.01 14.84 17.89
CA ARG A 33 -0.36 13.43 17.76
C ARG A 33 -0.78 13.12 16.31
N LEU A 34 -0.23 12.04 15.79
CA LEU A 34 -0.48 11.48 14.47
C LEU A 34 -1.21 10.14 14.59
N ASP A 35 -2.30 9.96 13.86
CA ASP A 35 -2.98 8.69 13.70
C ASP A 35 -2.54 8.08 12.34
N ALA A 36 -1.69 7.05 12.39
CA ALA A 36 -1.19 6.36 11.21
C ALA A 36 -2.11 5.20 10.83
N VAL A 37 -2.70 5.24 9.65
CA VAL A 37 -3.52 4.16 9.10
C VAL A 37 -2.68 3.34 8.12
N VAL A 38 -2.33 2.13 8.49
CA VAL A 38 -1.41 1.25 7.77
C VAL A 38 -2.18 0.19 7.00
N THR A 39 -1.99 0.13 5.68
CA THR A 39 -2.59 -0.93 4.86
C THR A 39 -1.84 -2.25 5.07
N MET A 40 -2.55 -3.27 5.51
CA MET A 40 -2.02 -4.63 5.61
C MET A 40 -2.28 -5.34 4.27
N ASP A 41 -1.44 -6.16 3.74
CA ASP A 41 -0.17 -6.73 4.21
C ASP A 41 1.05 -5.99 3.63
N ARG A 42 0.87 -5.17 2.61
CA ARG A 42 1.95 -4.56 1.83
C ARG A 42 2.63 -3.42 2.59
N GLY A 43 1.84 -2.57 3.25
CA GLY A 43 2.31 -1.36 3.90
C GLY A 43 3.12 -1.57 5.17
N PHE A 44 3.09 -2.77 5.77
CA PHE A 44 3.62 -3.02 7.11
C PHE A 44 5.11 -2.72 7.25
N VAL A 45 5.96 -3.25 6.35
CA VAL A 45 7.42 -3.06 6.44
C VAL A 45 7.77 -1.58 6.27
N PHE A 46 7.17 -0.92 5.27
CA PHE A 46 7.35 0.51 5.04
C PHE A 46 6.92 1.34 6.25
N ALA A 47 5.75 1.07 6.79
CA ALA A 47 5.23 1.79 7.95
C ALA A 47 6.14 1.61 9.17
N ALA A 48 6.58 0.39 9.46
CA ALA A 48 7.47 0.11 10.59
C ALA A 48 8.79 0.90 10.49
N ASP A 49 9.39 0.96 9.31
CA ASP A 49 10.63 1.69 9.10
C ASP A 49 10.42 3.21 9.11
N LEU A 50 9.33 3.70 8.52
CA LEU A 50 9.02 5.13 8.49
C LEU A 50 8.72 5.66 9.90
N LEU A 51 7.85 4.99 10.64
CA LEU A 51 7.38 5.47 11.94
C LEU A 51 8.48 5.51 13.00
N ARG A 52 9.50 4.67 12.89
CA ARG A 52 10.71 4.78 13.72
C ARG A 52 11.53 6.07 13.48
N ASN A 53 11.29 6.74 12.36
CA ASN A 53 11.93 8.00 12.00
C ASN A 53 11.00 9.22 12.20
N VAL A 54 9.78 9.02 12.72
CA VAL A 54 8.81 10.08 13.03
C VAL A 54 8.85 10.35 14.53
N THR A 55 9.06 11.60 14.91
CA THR A 55 9.16 12.02 16.32
C THR A 55 7.83 12.41 16.95
N SER A 56 6.78 12.63 16.14
CA SER A 56 5.43 12.90 16.64
C SER A 56 4.86 11.69 17.37
N PRO A 57 4.16 11.87 18.51
CA PRO A 57 3.42 10.78 19.14
C PRO A 57 2.46 10.12 18.14
N THR A 58 2.58 8.82 17.92
CA THR A 58 1.85 8.13 16.86
C THR A 58 1.01 6.98 17.40
N VAL A 59 -0.24 6.92 16.97
CA VAL A 59 -1.13 5.76 17.17
C VAL A 59 -1.31 5.06 15.83
N CYS A 60 -1.10 3.74 15.82
CA CYS A 60 -1.23 2.93 14.60
C CYS A 60 -2.59 2.25 14.55
N HIS A 61 -3.24 2.38 13.39
CA HIS A 61 -4.45 1.65 13.04
C HIS A 61 -4.14 0.79 11.82
N PHE A 62 -4.51 -0.48 11.88
CA PHE A 62 -4.26 -1.42 10.78
C PHE A 62 -5.55 -1.67 10.02
N VAL A 63 -5.51 -1.50 8.70
CA VAL A 63 -6.62 -1.79 7.82
C VAL A 63 -6.21 -2.88 6.84
N ARG A 64 -7.07 -3.86 6.63
CA ARG A 64 -6.89 -4.89 5.60
C ARG A 64 -7.93 -4.69 4.53
N GLU A 65 -7.47 -4.56 3.30
CA GLU A 65 -8.34 -4.58 2.14
C GLU A 65 -8.75 -6.02 1.85
N GLN A 66 -10.04 -6.28 1.85
CA GLN A 66 -10.62 -7.51 1.32
C GLN A 66 -11.45 -7.11 0.12
N VAL A 67 -11.00 -7.51 -1.06
CA VAL A 67 -11.76 -7.32 -2.29
C VAL A 67 -12.65 -8.54 -2.47
N HIS A 68 -13.94 -8.39 -2.25
CA HIS A 68 -14.93 -9.40 -2.60
C HIS A 68 -15.57 -9.00 -3.92
N ASP A 69 -15.42 -9.84 -4.94
CA ASP A 69 -16.20 -9.71 -6.15
C ASP A 69 -17.62 -10.24 -5.86
N VAL A 70 -18.52 -9.35 -5.51
CA VAL A 70 -19.91 -9.69 -5.32
C VAL A 70 -20.59 -9.64 -6.69
N GLN A 71 -20.87 -10.81 -7.26
CA GLN A 71 -21.72 -10.91 -8.44
C GLN A 71 -23.18 -10.69 -8.02
N GLN A 72 -23.65 -9.46 -8.09
CA GLN A 72 -25.06 -9.13 -7.98
C GLN A 72 -25.54 -8.60 -9.35
N GLY A 73 -26.17 -9.48 -10.13
CA GLY A 73 -26.50 -9.19 -11.52
C GLY A 73 -25.26 -9.17 -12.43
N ASN A 74 -25.33 -8.48 -13.55
CA ASN A 74 -24.22 -8.40 -14.52
C ASN A 74 -23.11 -7.38 -14.13
N HIS A 75 -23.02 -7.00 -12.85
CA HIS A 75 -22.06 -6.01 -12.36
C HIS A 75 -21.17 -6.59 -11.24
N ALA A 76 -19.86 -6.65 -11.48
CA ALA A 76 -18.89 -6.94 -10.42
C ALA A 76 -18.76 -5.72 -9.49
N ARG A 77 -19.12 -5.87 -8.22
CA ARG A 77 -18.95 -4.85 -7.19
C ARG A 77 -17.73 -5.20 -6.34
N ARG A 78 -16.75 -4.30 -6.29
CA ARG A 78 -15.63 -4.42 -5.35
C ARG A 78 -16.02 -3.80 -4.02
N GLU A 79 -15.95 -4.58 -2.96
CA GLU A 79 -16.10 -4.10 -1.60
C GLU A 79 -14.77 -4.19 -0.88
N VAL A 80 -14.38 -3.07 -0.23
CA VAL A 80 -13.21 -3.05 0.64
C VAL A 80 -13.73 -3.05 2.07
N LEU A 81 -13.49 -4.14 2.79
CA LEU A 81 -13.88 -4.28 4.17
C LEU A 81 -12.74 -3.85 5.10
N PHE A 82 -13.04 -2.96 6.03
CA PHE A 82 -12.12 -2.56 7.10
C PHE A 82 -12.45 -3.35 8.36
N GLY A 83 -11.45 -4.00 8.96
CA GLY A 83 -11.61 -4.81 10.17
C GLY A 83 -12.06 -4.02 11.39
N SER A 84 -11.65 -2.76 11.52
CA SER A 84 -12.18 -1.80 12.50
C SER A 84 -12.12 -0.40 11.91
N ARG A 85 -13.13 0.40 12.23
CA ARG A 85 -13.18 1.82 11.81
C ARG A 85 -12.71 2.68 12.99
N PRO A 86 -11.50 3.23 12.93
CA PRO A 86 -11.01 4.09 14.02
C PRO A 86 -11.80 5.39 14.07
N ASP A 87 -11.99 5.93 15.28
CA ASP A 87 -12.49 7.30 15.44
C ASP A 87 -11.36 8.29 15.15
N LEU A 88 -11.45 8.91 13.98
CA LEU A 88 -10.45 9.85 13.48
C LEU A 88 -10.94 11.29 13.48
N LYS A 89 -12.09 11.60 14.09
CA LYS A 89 -12.68 12.94 14.11
C LYS A 89 -11.69 13.96 14.71
N GLY A 90 -11.39 15.01 13.94
CA GLY A 90 -10.47 16.07 14.35
C GLY A 90 -9.00 15.64 14.51
N ARG A 91 -8.62 14.41 14.08
CA ARG A 91 -7.26 13.88 14.16
C ARG A 91 -6.43 14.27 12.93
N ASP A 92 -5.11 14.33 13.09
CA ASP A 92 -4.19 14.34 11.96
C ASP A 92 -3.95 12.89 11.54
N VAL A 93 -4.31 12.57 10.30
CA VAL A 93 -4.28 11.18 9.78
C VAL A 93 -3.27 11.06 8.64
N LEU A 94 -2.42 10.04 8.73
CA LEU A 94 -1.48 9.66 7.67
C LEU A 94 -1.72 8.21 7.26
N VAL A 95 -2.18 8.02 6.03
CA VAL A 95 -2.32 6.69 5.43
C VAL A 95 -0.97 6.24 4.91
N LEU A 96 -0.56 5.03 5.27
CA LEU A 96 0.71 4.42 4.86
C LEU A 96 0.44 3.19 4.00
N ASP A 97 0.87 3.24 2.74
CA ASP A 97 0.78 2.11 1.82
C ASP A 97 2.12 1.88 1.11
N ALA A 98 2.36 0.68 0.62
CA ALA A 98 3.63 0.38 -0.04
C ALA A 98 3.66 0.86 -1.49
N VAL A 99 2.63 0.61 -2.27
CA VAL A 99 2.64 0.90 -3.71
C VAL A 99 1.33 1.53 -4.14
N MET A 100 1.43 2.70 -4.74
CA MET A 100 0.34 3.32 -5.46
C MET A 100 0.52 3.09 -6.97
N ASP A 101 -0.34 2.26 -7.55
CA ASP A 101 -0.37 1.94 -8.99
C ASP A 101 -1.54 2.68 -9.65
N THR A 102 -2.71 2.04 -9.77
CA THR A 102 -3.91 2.68 -10.32
C THR A 102 -4.45 3.81 -9.44
N GLY A 103 -4.20 3.73 -8.14
CA GLY A 103 -4.70 4.66 -7.14
C GLY A 103 -6.15 4.43 -6.70
N VAL A 104 -6.89 3.53 -7.35
CA VAL A 104 -8.32 3.28 -7.07
C VAL A 104 -8.56 2.87 -5.63
N THR A 105 -7.73 1.95 -5.11
CA THR A 105 -7.84 1.47 -3.74
C THR A 105 -7.54 2.55 -2.72
N GLN A 106 -6.48 3.33 -2.96
CA GLN A 106 -6.12 4.44 -2.08
C GLN A 106 -7.19 5.53 -2.08
N GLU A 107 -7.75 5.87 -3.25
CA GLU A 107 -8.85 6.84 -3.34
C GLU A 107 -10.07 6.38 -2.54
N PHE A 108 -10.46 5.11 -2.68
CA PHE A 108 -11.57 4.54 -1.93
C PHE A 108 -11.30 4.60 -0.42
N LEU A 109 -10.11 4.19 0.04
CA LEU A 109 -9.71 4.23 1.44
C LEU A 109 -9.76 5.67 1.99
N LEU A 110 -9.17 6.63 1.28
CA LEU A 110 -9.17 8.03 1.70
C LEU A 110 -10.60 8.60 1.81
N ARG A 111 -11.48 8.30 0.86
CA ARG A 111 -12.91 8.71 0.93
C ARG A 111 -13.59 8.14 2.17
N ARG A 112 -13.37 6.86 2.48
CA ARG A 112 -13.96 6.22 3.68
C ARG A 112 -13.43 6.83 4.98
N LEU A 113 -12.14 7.15 5.04
CA LEU A 113 -11.54 7.79 6.22
C LEU A 113 -12.00 9.25 6.37
N ALA A 114 -12.22 9.96 5.26
CA ALA A 114 -12.72 11.34 5.25
C ALA A 114 -14.12 11.47 5.89
N GLU A 115 -14.96 10.42 5.84
CA GLU A 115 -16.27 10.40 6.49
C GLU A 115 -16.17 10.59 8.02
N SER A 116 -15.03 10.26 8.64
CA SER A 116 -14.76 10.51 10.06
C SER A 116 -14.36 11.95 10.36
N GLN A 117 -14.34 12.84 9.36
CA GLN A 117 -13.99 14.26 9.51
C GLN A 117 -12.64 14.51 10.22
N PRO A 118 -11.54 13.91 9.73
CA PRO A 118 -10.22 14.19 10.29
C PRO A 118 -9.83 15.66 10.06
N ARG A 119 -8.96 16.21 10.92
CA ARG A 119 -8.39 17.55 10.75
C ARG A 119 -7.49 17.63 9.51
N SER A 120 -6.71 16.61 9.28
CA SER A 120 -5.93 16.42 8.05
C SER A 120 -5.90 14.94 7.67
N LEU A 121 -5.90 14.68 6.37
CA LEU A 121 -5.81 13.33 5.81
C LEU A 121 -4.79 13.34 4.67
N ARG A 122 -3.70 12.61 4.83
CA ARG A 122 -2.58 12.56 3.89
C ARG A 122 -2.20 11.13 3.56
N LEU A 123 -1.61 10.94 2.40
CA LEU A 123 -1.14 9.64 1.90
C LEU A 123 0.37 9.64 1.73
N ALA A 124 1.04 8.63 2.31
CA ALA A 124 2.46 8.36 2.07
C ALA A 124 2.64 6.96 1.50
N VAL A 125 3.44 6.84 0.45
CA VAL A 125 3.72 5.57 -0.21
C VAL A 125 5.22 5.33 -0.35
N LEU A 126 5.63 4.06 -0.30
CA LEU A 126 7.02 3.68 -0.60
C LEU A 126 7.31 3.90 -2.09
N LEU A 127 6.41 3.47 -2.97
CA LEU A 127 6.58 3.55 -4.41
C LEU A 127 5.33 4.12 -5.09
N ASP A 128 5.51 5.26 -5.74
CA ASP A 128 4.50 5.88 -6.59
C ASP A 128 4.75 5.52 -8.07
N LYS A 129 3.82 4.77 -8.68
CA LYS A 129 3.85 4.36 -10.09
C LYS A 129 2.92 5.27 -10.89
N LYS A 130 3.47 6.26 -11.60
CA LYS A 130 2.66 7.25 -12.34
C LYS A 130 1.96 6.72 -13.58
N SER A 131 2.57 5.76 -14.27
CA SER A 131 2.08 5.30 -15.58
C SER A 131 0.81 4.43 -15.52
N GLY A 132 0.46 3.89 -14.34
CA GLY A 132 -0.73 3.06 -14.13
C GLY A 132 -1.93 3.81 -13.55
N ARG A 133 -1.85 5.13 -13.38
CA ARG A 133 -2.84 5.92 -12.67
C ARG A 133 -4.20 5.95 -13.39
N HIS A 134 -5.27 5.59 -12.67
CA HIS A 134 -6.66 5.61 -13.17
C HIS A 134 -7.52 6.68 -12.49
N VAL A 135 -7.01 7.31 -11.43
CA VAL A 135 -7.71 8.34 -10.65
C VAL A 135 -6.85 9.59 -10.51
N ALA A 136 -7.47 10.74 -10.33
CA ALA A 136 -6.77 12.02 -10.16
C ALA A 136 -6.25 12.19 -8.71
N LEU A 137 -5.62 11.14 -8.15
CA LEU A 137 -5.05 11.14 -6.82
C LEU A 137 -3.53 11.10 -6.90
N GLU A 138 -2.86 12.00 -6.21
CA GLU A 138 -1.41 11.99 -6.02
C GLU A 138 -1.10 11.77 -4.54
N PRO A 139 -0.06 10.99 -4.18
CA PRO A 139 0.33 10.86 -2.79
C PRO A 139 0.98 12.16 -2.29
N ASP A 140 0.68 12.56 -1.05
CA ASP A 140 1.34 13.71 -0.41
C ASP A 140 2.84 13.47 -0.19
N TYR A 141 3.20 12.21 0.02
CA TYR A 141 4.59 11.77 0.25
C TYR A 141 4.88 10.47 -0.47
N PHE A 142 6.07 10.38 -1.02
CA PHE A 142 6.58 9.12 -1.60
C PHE A 142 8.08 8.97 -1.34
N VAL A 143 8.53 7.73 -1.19
CA VAL A 143 9.96 7.43 -1.08
C VAL A 143 10.59 7.37 -2.46
N PHE A 144 9.94 6.67 -3.40
CA PHE A 144 10.37 6.56 -4.79
C PHE A 144 9.21 6.80 -5.74
N GLN A 145 9.55 7.32 -6.92
CA GLN A 145 8.60 7.49 -8.01
C GLN A 145 9.14 6.81 -9.27
N THR A 146 8.27 6.17 -10.04
CA THR A 146 8.65 5.48 -11.27
C THR A 146 7.56 5.59 -12.33
N ALA A 147 7.97 5.69 -13.59
CA ALA A 147 7.09 5.54 -14.74
C ALA A 147 7.01 4.08 -15.23
N SER A 148 7.68 3.14 -14.56
CA SER A 148 7.70 1.73 -14.96
C SER A 148 6.44 1.00 -14.52
N ASN A 149 5.80 0.28 -15.46
CA ASN A 149 4.68 -0.62 -15.18
C ASN A 149 5.09 -2.00 -14.66
N LEU A 150 6.38 -2.20 -14.38
CA LEU A 150 6.87 -3.46 -13.87
C LEU A 150 6.29 -3.74 -12.47
N GLU A 151 6.15 -5.02 -12.16
CA GLU A 151 5.89 -5.47 -10.80
C GLU A 151 7.14 -5.26 -9.96
N TRP A 152 6.96 -4.89 -8.69
CA TRP A 152 8.07 -4.66 -7.77
C TRP A 152 8.01 -5.70 -6.65
N VAL A 153 9.17 -6.26 -6.32
CA VAL A 153 9.34 -7.32 -5.31
C VAL A 153 10.47 -6.97 -4.35
N GLY A 154 10.42 -7.54 -3.17
CA GLY A 154 11.34 -7.23 -2.07
C GLY A 154 10.80 -6.15 -1.14
N TYR A 155 11.48 -5.91 -0.03
CA TYR A 155 11.09 -4.94 1.00
C TYR A 155 9.63 -5.13 1.48
N GLY A 156 9.22 -6.37 1.69
CA GLY A 156 7.86 -6.73 2.10
C GLY A 156 6.85 -6.90 0.95
N LEU A 157 7.20 -6.56 -0.29
CA LEU A 157 6.35 -6.78 -1.45
C LEU A 157 6.50 -8.22 -1.94
N GLY A 158 5.36 -8.91 -2.11
CA GLY A 158 5.31 -10.25 -2.68
C GLY A 158 5.34 -10.25 -4.20
N ASP A 159 5.67 -11.39 -4.79
CA ASP A 159 5.54 -11.64 -6.22
C ASP A 159 4.09 -11.99 -6.61
N ALA A 160 3.86 -12.22 -7.91
CA ALA A 160 2.54 -12.58 -8.45
C ALA A 160 1.98 -13.90 -7.89
N ALA A 161 2.83 -14.77 -7.33
CA ALA A 161 2.44 -16.00 -6.65
C ALA A 161 2.11 -15.80 -5.17
N GLY A 162 2.10 -14.56 -4.67
CA GLY A 162 1.84 -14.22 -3.28
C GLY A 162 2.99 -14.53 -2.32
N LYS A 163 4.14 -14.99 -2.82
CA LYS A 163 5.33 -15.20 -2.01
C LYS A 163 5.98 -13.87 -1.68
N ARG A 164 6.12 -13.57 -0.41
CA ARG A 164 6.83 -12.37 0.05
C ARG A 164 8.32 -12.65 0.04
N ARG A 165 9.07 -11.81 -0.64
CA ARG A 165 10.53 -11.84 -0.57
C ARG A 165 10.99 -10.98 0.60
N ASN A 166 11.69 -11.62 1.53
CA ASN A 166 12.29 -10.94 2.69
C ASN A 166 13.60 -10.19 2.32
N GLU A 167 13.76 -9.87 1.05
CA GLU A 167 14.89 -9.09 0.57
C GLU A 167 14.80 -7.66 1.11
N ARG A 168 15.92 -7.12 1.56
CA ARG A 168 15.99 -5.71 2.01
C ARG A 168 16.00 -4.72 0.86
N ASN A 169 16.27 -5.20 -0.35
CA ASN A 169 16.24 -4.41 -1.58
C ASN A 169 14.83 -4.42 -2.19
N LEU A 170 14.53 -3.39 -2.99
CA LEU A 170 13.32 -3.32 -3.80
C LEU A 170 13.74 -3.40 -5.27
N SER A 171 13.24 -4.39 -6.01
CA SER A 171 13.64 -4.66 -7.38
C SER A 171 12.43 -4.77 -8.31
N ALA A 172 12.54 -4.20 -9.51
CA ALA A 172 11.55 -4.40 -10.55
C ALA A 172 11.62 -5.84 -11.07
N GLY A 173 10.50 -6.56 -10.98
CA GLY A 173 10.35 -7.91 -11.50
C GLY A 173 10.03 -7.93 -12.99
N SER A 174 9.59 -9.09 -13.49
CA SER A 174 9.07 -9.25 -14.83
C SER A 174 7.73 -8.52 -14.99
N LYS A 175 7.38 -8.18 -16.24
CA LYS A 175 6.12 -7.51 -16.57
C LYS A 175 4.93 -8.34 -16.04
N LYS A 176 4.00 -7.72 -15.33
CA LYS A 176 2.76 -8.36 -14.89
C LYS A 176 2.07 -8.97 -16.11
N PRO A 177 1.68 -10.27 -16.11
CA PRO A 177 0.90 -10.83 -17.20
C PRO A 177 -0.41 -10.06 -17.29
N ALA A 178 -0.79 -9.64 -18.50
CA ALA A 178 -2.08 -9.01 -18.75
C ALA A 178 -3.18 -10.05 -18.46
N GLY A 179 -4.07 -9.74 -17.51
CA GLY A 179 -5.30 -10.48 -17.26
C GLY A 179 -5.11 -11.93 -16.78
N GLY A 180 -4.83 -12.11 -15.49
CA GLY A 180 -4.97 -13.41 -14.81
C GLY A 180 -6.24 -13.39 -13.97
N GLU A 181 -7.30 -14.02 -14.48
CA GLU A 181 -8.47 -14.41 -13.71
C GLU A 181 -8.01 -15.19 -12.48
N HIS A 182 -8.44 -14.79 -11.30
CA HIS A 182 -8.28 -15.59 -10.10
C HIS A 182 -9.09 -16.88 -10.26
N ARG A 183 -8.43 -17.96 -10.69
CA ARG A 183 -9.00 -19.30 -10.57
C ARG A 183 -9.09 -19.67 -9.10
N ASN A 184 -10.30 -19.60 -8.57
CA ASN A 184 -10.68 -20.22 -7.31
C ASN A 184 -10.46 -21.73 -7.42
N SER A 185 -9.42 -22.27 -6.79
CA SER A 185 -9.30 -23.71 -6.57
C SER A 185 -10.19 -24.09 -5.39
N ALA A 186 -11.49 -24.27 -5.67
CA ALA A 186 -12.38 -24.97 -4.76
C ALA A 186 -11.97 -26.45 -4.73
N SER A 187 -11.29 -26.88 -3.68
CA SER A 187 -11.01 -28.28 -3.41
C SER A 187 -12.32 -29.01 -3.08
N ASN A 188 -12.82 -29.75 -4.05
CA ASN A 188 -13.98 -30.62 -3.93
C ASN A 188 -13.59 -31.87 -3.13
N SER A 189 -13.77 -31.82 -1.80
CA SER A 189 -13.63 -32.98 -0.92
C SER A 189 -14.89 -33.87 -1.04
N LYS A 190 -14.85 -34.82 -1.96
CA LYS A 190 -15.85 -35.92 -2.01
C LYS A 190 -15.66 -36.81 -0.78
N ARG A 191 -16.50 -36.65 0.23
CA ARG A 191 -16.73 -37.67 1.27
C ARG A 191 -17.39 -38.89 0.63
N LYS A 192 -16.65 -39.98 0.46
CA LYS A 192 -17.21 -41.32 0.26
C LYS A 192 -17.81 -41.84 1.58
N LYS A 193 -19.10 -42.11 1.56
CA LYS A 193 -19.78 -42.94 2.59
C LYS A 193 -19.33 -44.39 2.41
N ARG A 194 -18.93 -45.01 3.49
CA ARG A 194 -19.20 -46.40 3.86
C ARG A 194 -19.36 -46.47 5.36
#